data_44e1670bedd33d7aaa74f8caf44db999
#
_entry.id   44e1670bedd33d7aaa74f8caf44db999
#
_cell.length_a   1.000
_cell.length_b   1.000
_cell.length_c   1.000
_cell.angle_alpha   90.00
_cell.angle_beta   90.00
_cell.angle_gamma   90.00
#
_symmetry.space_group_name_H-M   'P 1'
#
loop_
_entity.id
_entity.type
_entity.pdbx_description
1 polymer ?
#
loop_
_entity_poly.entity_id
_entity_poly.type
_entity_poly.pdbx_seq_one_letter_code
_entity_poly.pdbx_strand_id
1 'polypeptide(L)'
;MPDLLKLRYNNLYWQEVVTSTHTLYLYGAYLDVRTRNSDGPKVRLLGMMNKLRPKVKMFCQLWFEKSDQPVLSLVSEYKYIFVGKEGSLEGNNPTNDLQPYLLTCAIPPSNSHMNPIMVSVVENECDTSTVLLKVTHNKLEKGEKKKKFAVCVKGLDIADDLTVRIAEWIELVEAMGADKISLYNYEVHTKVEKLLDHYANTEGTVGVRHITLPGAVLLRYLPVLFFLEFLLTRPSAQCKRTSAPLHSKVPNEIA
;
A
#
# COMPACT_ATOMS: atom_id res chain seq x y z
N MET A 1 18.98 -1.24 3.85
CA MET A 1 17.77 -0.99 3.02
C MET A 1 18.06 -1.43 1.59
N PRO A 2 17.07 -1.74 0.77
CA PRO A 2 17.26 -2.02 -0.65
C PRO A 2 17.95 -0.85 -1.35
N ASP A 3 18.69 -1.18 -2.41
CA ASP A 3 19.29 -0.17 -3.27
C ASP A 3 18.17 0.56 -4.03
N LEU A 4 18.13 1.89 -3.93
CA LEU A 4 17.11 2.72 -4.57
C LEU A 4 17.07 2.57 -6.09
N LEU A 5 18.22 2.26 -6.72
CA LEU A 5 18.31 2.05 -8.16
C LEU A 5 17.73 0.71 -8.63
N LYS A 6 17.47 -0.21 -7.69
CA LYS A 6 16.86 -1.52 -7.99
C LYS A 6 15.38 -1.56 -7.72
N LEU A 7 14.78 -0.45 -7.26
CA LEU A 7 13.35 -0.39 -7.02
C LEU A 7 12.60 -0.44 -8.36
N ARG A 8 11.56 -1.27 -8.39
CA ARG A 8 10.69 -1.42 -9.55
C ARG A 8 9.41 -0.61 -9.37
N TYR A 9 9.19 0.32 -10.29
CA TYR A 9 7.97 1.10 -10.37
C TYR A 9 7.19 0.67 -11.61
N ASN A 10 5.91 0.37 -11.41
CA ASN A 10 5.00 0.18 -12.53
C ASN A 10 4.57 1.55 -13.10
N ASN A 11 4.30 2.51 -12.22
CA ASN A 11 4.07 3.92 -12.53
C ASN A 11 4.38 4.79 -11.31
N LEU A 12 4.02 6.08 -11.33
CA LEU A 12 4.31 7.02 -10.24
C LEU A 12 3.70 6.62 -8.88
N TYR A 13 2.67 5.78 -8.87
CA TYR A 13 1.90 5.45 -7.67
C TYR A 13 2.14 4.03 -7.16
N TRP A 14 2.66 3.14 -8.02
CA TRP A 14 2.70 1.71 -7.74
C TRP A 14 4.11 1.13 -7.89
N GLN A 15 4.58 0.47 -6.85
CA GLN A 15 5.79 -0.34 -6.90
C GLN A 15 5.44 -1.80 -7.16
N GLU A 16 6.30 -2.52 -7.89
CA GLU A 16 6.03 -3.87 -8.37
C GLU A 16 6.88 -4.91 -7.66
N VAL A 17 6.21 -5.95 -7.15
CA VAL A 17 6.82 -7.19 -6.64
C VAL A 17 6.42 -8.34 -7.54
N VAL A 18 7.39 -8.97 -8.18
CA VAL A 18 7.18 -10.19 -8.95
C VAL A 18 7.55 -11.37 -8.08
N THR A 19 6.60 -12.29 -7.89
CA THR A 19 6.81 -13.57 -7.19
C THR A 19 6.85 -14.72 -8.18
N SER A 20 7.14 -15.90 -7.72
CA SER A 20 7.17 -17.13 -8.54
C SER A 20 5.81 -17.44 -9.21
N THR A 21 4.69 -16.95 -8.67
CA THR A 21 3.35 -17.33 -9.10
C THR A 21 2.45 -16.16 -9.50
N HIS A 22 2.77 -14.92 -9.13
CA HIS A 22 1.94 -13.73 -9.44
C HIS A 22 2.71 -12.43 -9.25
N THR A 23 2.11 -11.35 -9.70
CA THR A 23 2.60 -9.99 -9.52
C THR A 23 1.74 -9.23 -8.53
N LEU A 24 2.38 -8.52 -7.63
CA LEU A 24 1.76 -7.64 -6.64
C LEU A 24 2.21 -6.21 -6.90
N TYR A 25 1.26 -5.30 -6.98
CA TYR A 25 1.48 -3.86 -7.09
C TYR A 25 1.13 -3.20 -5.76
N LEU A 26 2.10 -2.51 -5.16
CA LEU A 26 1.96 -1.88 -3.85
C LEU A 26 1.81 -0.37 -4.00
N TYR A 27 0.77 0.19 -3.39
CA TYR A 27 0.47 1.62 -3.39
C TYR A 27 1.03 2.34 -2.17
N GLY A 28 0.90 1.75 -0.98
CA GLY A 28 1.31 2.41 0.25
C GLY A 28 1.28 1.50 1.46
N ALA A 29 1.97 1.93 2.50
CA ALA A 29 2.07 1.22 3.77
C ALA A 29 1.64 2.12 4.93
N TYR A 30 0.89 1.56 5.89
CA TYR A 30 0.27 2.29 6.99
C TYR A 30 0.49 1.56 8.31
N LEU A 31 0.91 2.29 9.33
CA LEU A 31 1.02 1.75 10.69
C LEU A 31 -0.37 1.74 11.37
N ASP A 32 -0.79 0.55 11.78
CA ASP A 32 -2.04 0.32 12.51
C ASP A 32 -1.74 -0.01 13.97
N VAL A 33 -1.94 0.97 14.84
CA VAL A 33 -1.73 0.88 16.31
C VAL A 33 -3.05 0.85 17.08
N ARG A 34 -4.17 0.56 16.43
CA ARG A 34 -5.48 0.58 17.10
C ARG A 34 -5.56 -0.47 18.21
N THR A 35 -6.09 -0.07 19.36
CA THR A 35 -6.23 -0.90 20.55
C THR A 35 -7.12 -2.14 20.37
N ARG A 36 -7.93 -2.17 19.31
CA ARG A 36 -8.74 -3.35 18.94
C ARG A 36 -7.92 -4.51 18.36
N ASN A 37 -6.65 -4.26 18.03
CA ASN A 37 -5.75 -5.32 17.57
C ASN A 37 -5.23 -6.07 18.80
N SER A 38 -5.81 -7.23 19.10
CA SER A 38 -5.35 -8.13 20.18
C SER A 38 -3.88 -8.55 20.04
N ASP A 39 -3.36 -8.53 18.81
CA ASP A 39 -2.03 -9.07 18.47
C ASP A 39 -0.96 -7.96 18.31
N GLY A 40 -1.21 -6.76 18.86
CA GLY A 40 -0.27 -5.64 18.83
C GLY A 40 -0.26 -4.82 17.53
N PRO A 41 0.74 -3.92 17.38
CA PRO A 41 0.84 -3.03 16.22
C PRO A 41 1.19 -3.81 14.95
N LYS A 42 0.66 -3.32 13.81
CA LYS A 42 0.80 -3.97 12.50
C LYS A 42 1.09 -2.94 11.43
N VAL A 43 1.83 -3.35 10.39
CA VAL A 43 1.94 -2.61 9.14
C VAL A 43 0.96 -3.19 8.15
N ARG A 44 0.12 -2.33 7.58
CA ARG A 44 -0.84 -2.71 6.55
C ARG A 44 -0.42 -2.12 5.22
N LEU A 45 -0.29 -2.98 4.21
CA LEU A 45 0.08 -2.57 2.86
C LEU A 45 -1.14 -2.66 1.96
N LEU A 46 -1.44 -1.55 1.30
CA LEU A 46 -2.48 -1.50 0.28
C LEU A 46 -1.85 -1.82 -1.07
N GLY A 47 -2.45 -2.78 -1.78
CA GLY A 47 -1.95 -3.22 -3.07
C GLY A 47 -3.01 -3.85 -3.94
N MET A 48 -2.60 -4.21 -5.16
CA MET A 48 -3.39 -4.97 -6.11
C MET A 48 -2.59 -6.19 -6.58
N MET A 49 -3.28 -7.29 -6.82
CA MET A 49 -2.66 -8.55 -7.22
C MET A 49 -3.44 -9.17 -8.37
N ASN A 50 -2.74 -9.75 -9.34
CA ASN A 50 -3.36 -10.43 -10.48
C ASN A 50 -3.86 -11.85 -10.16
N LYS A 51 -4.17 -12.11 -8.90
CA LYS A 51 -4.65 -13.41 -8.45
C LYS A 51 -5.67 -13.30 -7.34
N LEU A 52 -6.77 -14.03 -7.48
CA LEU A 52 -7.74 -14.20 -6.43
C LEU A 52 -7.27 -15.30 -5.44
N ARG A 53 -7.36 -15.04 -4.13
CA ARG A 53 -6.99 -15.94 -3.05
C ARG A 53 -5.55 -16.48 -3.19
N PRO A 54 -4.52 -15.61 -3.13
CA PRO A 54 -3.13 -16.03 -3.27
C PRO A 54 -2.74 -16.99 -2.14
N LYS A 55 -2.06 -18.08 -2.50
CA LYS A 55 -1.50 -19.04 -1.53
C LYS A 55 0.00 -18.84 -1.33
N VAL A 56 0.53 -17.69 -1.72
CA VAL A 56 1.96 -17.40 -1.61
C VAL A 56 2.32 -17.02 -0.18
N LYS A 57 3.45 -17.53 0.26
CA LYS A 57 4.08 -17.12 1.51
C LYS A 57 5.04 -15.99 1.20
N MET A 58 4.80 -14.81 1.74
CA MET A 58 5.67 -13.64 1.59
C MET A 58 6.08 -13.08 2.94
N PHE A 59 7.15 -12.32 2.94
CA PHE A 59 7.71 -11.67 4.13
C PHE A 59 7.76 -10.16 3.94
N CYS A 60 7.45 -9.45 5.01
CA CYS A 60 7.75 -8.04 5.15
C CYS A 60 9.12 -7.87 5.78
N GLN A 61 9.93 -7.04 5.21
CA GLN A 61 11.17 -6.52 5.78
C GLN A 61 10.87 -5.17 6.39
N LEU A 62 10.73 -5.11 7.72
CA LEU A 62 10.41 -3.88 8.46
C LEU A 62 11.72 -3.16 8.80
N TRP A 63 11.86 -1.93 8.32
CA TRP A 63 13.05 -1.10 8.53
C TRP A 63 12.81 -0.08 9.63
N PHE A 64 13.62 -0.13 10.67
CA PHE A 64 13.56 0.79 11.80
C PHE A 64 14.66 1.84 11.73
N GLU A 65 14.45 2.96 12.41
CA GLU A 65 15.46 3.99 12.53
C GLU A 65 16.75 3.43 13.18
N LYS A 66 17.90 3.80 12.65
CA LYS A 66 19.22 3.38 13.15
C LYS A 66 19.50 1.86 13.07
N SER A 67 18.74 1.12 12.28
CA SER A 67 19.01 -0.30 12.03
C SER A 67 19.47 -0.53 10.59
N ASP A 68 20.59 -1.21 10.44
CA ASP A 68 21.11 -1.59 9.12
C ASP A 68 20.45 -2.85 8.55
N GLN A 69 19.79 -3.63 9.39
CA GLN A 69 19.10 -4.85 9.01
C GLN A 69 17.60 -4.73 9.25
N PRO A 70 16.77 -5.29 8.36
CA PRO A 70 15.34 -5.33 8.54
C PRO A 70 14.92 -6.38 9.57
N VAL A 71 13.83 -6.15 10.23
CA VAL A 71 13.13 -7.16 11.02
C VAL A 71 12.15 -7.88 10.09
N LEU A 72 12.27 -9.19 10.00
CA LEU A 72 11.39 -10.01 9.16
C LEU A 72 10.07 -10.30 9.87
N SER A 73 8.98 -10.16 9.12
CA SER A 73 7.65 -10.52 9.56
C SER A 73 6.90 -11.23 8.43
N LEU A 74 6.35 -12.40 8.72
CA LEU A 74 5.50 -13.11 7.77
C LEU A 74 4.25 -12.27 7.46
N VAL A 75 3.85 -12.20 6.18
CA VAL A 75 2.53 -11.65 5.81
C VAL A 75 1.47 -12.59 6.39
N SER A 76 0.81 -12.13 7.45
CA SER A 76 -0.13 -12.94 8.24
C SER A 76 -1.53 -13.00 7.62
N GLU A 77 -1.88 -12.02 6.80
CA GLU A 77 -3.20 -11.90 6.20
C GLU A 77 -3.14 -11.25 4.81
N TYR A 78 -3.89 -11.82 3.88
CA TYR A 78 -4.20 -11.25 2.56
C TYR A 78 -5.70 -10.97 2.54
N LYS A 79 -6.09 -9.79 3.01
CA LYS A 79 -7.50 -9.42 3.06
C LYS A 79 -7.92 -8.84 1.71
N TYR A 80 -8.80 -9.57 1.03
CA TYR A 80 -9.44 -9.07 -0.18
C TYR A 80 -10.38 -7.91 0.14
N ILE A 81 -10.24 -6.79 -0.56
CA ILE A 81 -11.05 -5.60 -0.38
C ILE A 81 -12.07 -5.56 -1.52
N PHE A 82 -13.22 -6.17 -1.32
CA PHE A 82 -14.30 -6.14 -2.30
C PHE A 82 -15.47 -5.29 -1.83
N VAL A 83 -16.03 -4.51 -2.75
CA VAL A 83 -17.25 -3.73 -2.54
C VAL A 83 -18.31 -4.29 -3.49
N GLY A 84 -19.00 -5.35 -3.09
CA GLY A 84 -20.04 -6.01 -3.87
C GLY A 84 -20.50 -7.35 -3.28
N LYS A 85 -21.45 -8.02 -3.91
CA LYS A 85 -21.89 -9.36 -3.47
C LYS A 85 -20.82 -10.40 -3.79
N GLU A 86 -20.39 -11.14 -2.80
CA GLU A 86 -19.33 -12.16 -2.88
C GLU A 86 -19.55 -13.23 -3.97
N GLY A 87 -20.80 -13.49 -4.36
CA GLY A 87 -21.16 -14.50 -5.37
C GLY A 87 -20.99 -14.09 -6.83
N SER A 88 -20.67 -12.83 -7.14
CA SER A 88 -20.53 -12.41 -8.55
C SER A 88 -19.17 -12.73 -9.16
N LEU A 89 -18.21 -13.20 -8.36
CA LEU A 89 -16.85 -13.52 -8.82
C LEU A 89 -16.59 -15.01 -9.08
N GLU A 90 -17.52 -15.89 -8.67
CA GLU A 90 -17.34 -17.35 -8.86
C GLU A 90 -17.55 -17.83 -10.30
N GLY A 91 -18.18 -17.03 -11.17
CA GLY A 91 -18.51 -17.42 -12.53
C GLY A 91 -17.51 -17.07 -13.61
N ASN A 92 -16.67 -16.09 -13.40
CA ASN A 92 -15.63 -15.70 -14.36
C ASN A 92 -14.32 -15.59 -13.60
N ASN A 93 -13.43 -16.54 -13.83
CA ASN A 93 -12.05 -16.48 -13.37
C ASN A 93 -11.30 -15.51 -14.31
N PRO A 94 -11.26 -14.19 -14.02
CA PRO A 94 -10.59 -13.24 -14.87
C PRO A 94 -9.10 -13.47 -14.69
N THR A 95 -8.51 -14.12 -15.64
CA THR A 95 -7.12 -14.61 -15.58
C THR A 95 -6.08 -13.51 -15.52
N ASN A 96 -6.48 -12.23 -15.57
CA ASN A 96 -5.56 -11.08 -15.53
C ASN A 96 -6.07 -9.83 -14.80
N ASP A 97 -7.28 -9.83 -14.24
CA ASP A 97 -7.79 -8.65 -13.57
C ASP A 97 -7.11 -8.44 -12.21
N LEU A 98 -6.68 -7.22 -11.98
CA LEU A 98 -6.06 -6.83 -10.73
C LEU A 98 -7.09 -6.73 -9.61
N GLN A 99 -6.84 -7.42 -8.52
CA GLN A 99 -7.71 -7.49 -7.35
C GLN A 99 -7.11 -6.70 -6.19
N PRO A 100 -7.90 -5.87 -5.48
CA PRO A 100 -7.40 -5.07 -4.36
C PRO A 100 -7.22 -5.90 -3.10
N TYR A 101 -6.06 -5.75 -2.46
CA TYR A 101 -5.68 -6.44 -1.24
C TYR A 101 -5.14 -5.50 -0.18
N LEU A 102 -5.43 -5.84 1.05
CA LEU A 102 -4.75 -5.29 2.22
C LEU A 102 -3.92 -6.42 2.86
N LEU A 103 -2.61 -6.31 2.74
CA LEU A 103 -1.68 -7.24 3.36
C LEU A 103 -1.40 -6.78 4.79
N THR A 104 -1.20 -7.71 5.70
CA THR A 104 -0.92 -7.43 7.11
C THR A 104 0.38 -8.07 7.53
N CYS A 105 1.28 -7.26 8.09
CA CYS A 105 2.55 -7.69 8.67
C CYS A 105 2.57 -7.29 10.14
N ALA A 106 2.63 -8.25 11.05
CA ALA A 106 2.73 -7.98 12.47
C ALA A 106 4.10 -7.40 12.82
N ILE A 107 4.16 -6.43 13.72
CA ILE A 107 5.42 -6.00 14.31
C ILE A 107 5.74 -6.98 15.43
N PRO A 108 6.91 -7.66 15.38
CA PRO A 108 7.27 -8.61 16.43
C PRO A 108 7.25 -7.98 17.84
N PRO A 109 6.87 -8.72 18.89
CA PRO A 109 6.78 -8.18 20.26
C PRO A 109 8.07 -7.50 20.75
N SER A 110 9.23 -8.01 20.36
CA SER A 110 10.54 -7.41 20.66
C SER A 110 10.70 -5.98 20.12
N ASN A 111 9.97 -5.64 19.05
CA ASN A 111 10.05 -4.35 18.36
C ASN A 111 8.76 -3.52 18.49
N SER A 112 7.79 -3.97 19.31
CA SER A 112 6.46 -3.35 19.42
C SER A 112 6.49 -1.91 19.94
N HIS A 113 7.55 -1.52 20.62
CA HIS A 113 7.79 -0.16 21.12
C HIS A 113 8.35 0.81 20.07
N MET A 114 8.77 0.28 18.91
CA MET A 114 9.33 1.07 17.81
C MET A 114 8.37 1.10 16.62
N ASN A 115 8.38 2.20 15.88
CA ASN A 115 7.62 2.32 14.65
C ASN A 115 8.56 2.10 13.45
N PRO A 116 8.25 1.19 12.54
CA PRO A 116 9.02 1.05 11.31
C PRO A 116 8.86 2.30 10.46
N ILE A 117 9.94 2.76 9.86
CA ILE A 117 9.96 3.93 8.96
C ILE A 117 9.69 3.53 7.51
N MET A 118 10.16 2.36 7.12
CA MET A 118 10.00 1.82 5.77
C MET A 118 9.63 0.33 5.85
N VAL A 119 9.04 -0.18 4.77
CA VAL A 119 8.74 -1.60 4.61
C VAL A 119 9.03 -2.04 3.18
N SER A 120 9.60 -3.22 3.06
CA SER A 120 9.81 -3.95 1.80
C SER A 120 9.03 -5.26 1.84
N VAL A 121 8.75 -5.86 0.69
CA VAL A 121 8.10 -7.17 0.58
C VAL A 121 8.94 -8.08 -0.29
N VAL A 122 9.13 -9.33 0.16
CA VAL A 122 9.91 -10.35 -0.53
C VAL A 122 9.21 -11.71 -0.45
N GLU A 123 9.49 -12.60 -1.40
CA GLU A 123 8.97 -13.97 -1.39
C GLU A 123 9.75 -14.85 -0.40
N ASN A 124 11.08 -14.76 -0.38
CA ASN A 124 11.93 -15.48 0.54
C ASN A 124 12.62 -14.54 1.53
N GLU A 125 12.96 -15.04 2.71
CA GLU A 125 13.51 -14.25 3.82
C GLU A 125 14.78 -13.47 3.47
N CYS A 126 15.65 -14.05 2.64
CA CYS A 126 16.93 -13.45 2.25
C CYS A 126 16.91 -12.77 0.88
N ASP A 127 15.76 -12.65 0.26
CA ASP A 127 15.66 -11.97 -1.03
C ASP A 127 15.95 -10.47 -0.88
N THR A 128 16.60 -9.92 -1.90
CA THR A 128 16.74 -8.47 -2.03
C THR A 128 15.43 -7.92 -2.60
N SER A 129 14.78 -7.03 -1.86
CA SER A 129 13.52 -6.44 -2.29
C SER A 129 13.72 -5.46 -3.45
N THR A 130 12.74 -5.46 -4.35
CA THR A 130 12.59 -4.47 -5.43
C THR A 130 11.62 -3.36 -5.09
N VAL A 131 11.10 -3.34 -3.86
CA VAL A 131 10.14 -2.34 -3.37
C VAL A 131 10.59 -1.79 -2.02
N LEU A 132 10.27 -0.52 -1.79
CA LEU A 132 10.54 0.15 -0.53
C LEU A 132 9.47 1.23 -0.32
N LEU A 133 8.55 1.00 0.60
CA LEU A 133 7.45 1.91 0.91
C LEU A 133 7.69 2.61 2.24
N LYS A 134 7.46 3.92 2.27
CA LYS A 134 7.41 4.68 3.52
C LYS A 134 6.19 4.24 4.32
N VAL A 135 6.38 3.92 5.60
CA VAL A 135 5.28 3.61 6.50
C VAL A 135 4.65 4.90 7.00
N THR A 136 3.43 5.15 6.58
CA THR A 136 2.65 6.32 7.00
C THR A 136 2.10 6.09 8.40
N HIS A 137 2.36 7.02 9.29
CA HIS A 137 1.88 7.01 10.65
C HIS A 137 0.96 8.21 10.88
N ASN A 138 -0.33 7.95 11.08
CA ASN A 138 -1.32 9.01 11.33
C ASN A 138 -1.21 9.52 12.77
N LYS A 139 -0.14 10.22 13.10
CA LYS A 139 -0.05 11.02 14.32
C LYS A 139 -0.54 12.42 13.98
N LEU A 140 -1.42 12.94 14.83
CA LEU A 140 -1.73 14.37 14.82
C LEU A 140 -0.45 15.13 15.21
N GLU A 141 -0.08 16.12 14.44
CA GLU A 141 0.99 17.03 14.80
C GLU A 141 0.57 17.87 16.02
N LYS A 142 1.55 18.31 16.82
CA LYS A 142 1.26 19.17 17.99
C LYS A 142 0.55 20.44 17.51
N GLY A 143 -0.69 20.65 17.99
CA GLY A 143 -1.52 21.79 17.63
C GLY A 143 -2.52 21.54 16.47
N GLU A 144 -2.43 20.41 15.81
CA GLU A 144 -3.39 20.03 14.78
C GLU A 144 -4.72 19.58 15.43
N LYS A 145 -5.83 20.20 15.04
CA LYS A 145 -7.16 19.77 15.50
C LYS A 145 -7.55 18.49 14.81
N LYS A 146 -7.99 17.50 15.57
CA LYS A 146 -8.57 16.28 15.01
C LYS A 146 -9.82 16.63 14.22
N LYS A 147 -9.84 16.30 12.92
CA LYS A 147 -11.03 16.39 12.09
C LYS A 147 -12.09 15.43 12.64
N LYS A 148 -13.33 15.91 12.78
CA LYS A 148 -14.43 15.11 13.35
C LYS A 148 -15.07 14.22 12.31
N PHE A 149 -15.26 14.76 11.10
CA PHE A 149 -15.96 14.08 10.02
C PHE A 149 -15.21 14.25 8.70
N ALA A 150 -14.80 13.13 8.10
CA ALA A 150 -14.14 13.10 6.81
C ALA A 150 -14.92 12.21 5.83
N VAL A 151 -15.17 12.72 4.65
CA VAL A 151 -15.81 11.98 3.56
C VAL A 151 -14.75 11.50 2.59
N CYS A 152 -14.68 10.18 2.36
CA CYS A 152 -13.79 9.57 1.38
C CYS A 152 -14.63 9.07 0.21
N VAL A 153 -14.35 9.57 -0.97
CA VAL A 153 -15.06 9.18 -2.19
C VAL A 153 -14.24 8.14 -2.94
N LYS A 154 -14.93 7.15 -3.50
CA LYS A 154 -14.33 6.21 -4.44
C LYS A 154 -13.71 6.99 -5.61
N GLY A 155 -12.66 6.42 -6.23
CA GLY A 155 -12.05 7.01 -7.42
C GLY A 155 -13.07 7.40 -8.48
N LEU A 156 -12.98 8.64 -8.93
CA LEU A 156 -13.86 9.19 -9.96
C LEU A 156 -13.37 8.74 -11.32
N ASP A 157 -14.25 8.04 -12.03
CA ASP A 157 -14.10 7.60 -13.41
C ASP A 157 -15.40 8.01 -14.12
N ILE A 158 -15.42 9.24 -14.66
CA ILE A 158 -16.64 9.91 -15.11
C ILE A 158 -16.36 10.63 -16.43
N ALA A 159 -16.80 10.06 -17.54
CA ALA A 159 -16.68 10.66 -18.86
C ALA A 159 -17.68 11.82 -19.09
N ASP A 160 -18.81 11.80 -18.40
CA ASP A 160 -19.87 12.79 -18.56
C ASP A 160 -19.58 14.10 -17.82
N ASP A 161 -20.14 15.22 -18.32
CA ASP A 161 -20.07 16.50 -17.65
C ASP A 161 -21.04 16.54 -16.45
N LEU A 162 -20.58 16.14 -15.29
CA LEU A 162 -21.31 16.20 -14.03
C LEU A 162 -20.88 17.39 -13.15
N THR A 163 -20.29 18.42 -13.72
CA THR A 163 -19.72 19.58 -13.01
C THR A 163 -20.69 20.17 -12.00
N VAL A 164 -21.91 20.49 -12.40
CA VAL A 164 -22.93 21.09 -11.52
C VAL A 164 -23.30 20.16 -10.36
N ARG A 165 -23.53 18.88 -10.66
CA ARG A 165 -23.92 17.91 -9.62
C ARG A 165 -22.81 17.67 -8.59
N ILE A 166 -21.57 17.67 -9.03
CA ILE A 166 -20.41 17.51 -8.13
C ILE A 166 -20.24 18.77 -7.27
N ALA A 167 -20.42 19.97 -7.83
CA ALA A 167 -20.40 21.19 -7.05
C ALA A 167 -21.50 21.19 -5.98
N GLU A 168 -22.74 20.95 -6.36
CA GLU A 168 -23.88 20.85 -5.42
C GLU A 168 -23.63 19.82 -4.31
N TRP A 169 -23.05 18.69 -4.67
CA TRP A 169 -22.74 17.63 -3.71
C TRP A 169 -21.65 18.06 -2.73
N ILE A 170 -20.57 18.71 -3.19
CA ILE A 170 -19.50 19.21 -2.33
C ILE A 170 -20.05 20.23 -1.33
N GLU A 171 -20.79 21.24 -1.82
CA GLU A 171 -21.38 22.29 -1.00
C GLU A 171 -22.36 21.71 0.04
N LEU A 172 -23.17 20.75 -0.36
CA LEU A 172 -24.09 20.07 0.56
C LEU A 172 -23.36 19.31 1.66
N VAL A 173 -22.31 18.55 1.31
CA VAL A 173 -21.53 17.75 2.26
C VAL A 173 -20.79 18.66 3.24
N GLU A 174 -20.25 19.80 2.80
CA GLU A 174 -19.64 20.81 3.65
C GLU A 174 -20.68 21.47 4.57
N ALA A 175 -21.84 21.84 4.04
CA ALA A 175 -22.95 22.39 4.84
C ALA A 175 -23.46 21.40 5.92
N MET A 176 -23.36 20.10 5.67
CA MET A 176 -23.65 19.05 6.67
C MET A 176 -22.53 18.89 7.71
N GLY A 177 -21.43 19.63 7.62
CA GLY A 177 -20.37 19.66 8.62
C GLY A 177 -19.21 18.71 8.35
N ALA A 178 -18.96 18.34 7.11
CA ALA A 178 -17.74 17.62 6.77
C ALA A 178 -16.51 18.53 6.92
N ASP A 179 -15.53 18.07 7.70
CA ASP A 179 -14.26 18.80 7.88
C ASP A 179 -13.26 18.55 6.74
N LYS A 180 -13.42 17.42 6.02
CA LYS A 180 -12.55 17.03 4.91
C LYS A 180 -13.27 16.13 3.92
N ILE A 181 -13.13 16.44 2.62
CA ILE A 181 -13.57 15.59 1.51
C ILE A 181 -12.32 15.13 0.76
N SER A 182 -12.12 13.83 0.63
CA SER A 182 -10.99 13.25 -0.10
C SER A 182 -11.49 12.54 -1.35
N LEU A 183 -10.97 12.96 -2.49
CA LEU A 183 -11.32 12.47 -3.82
C LEU A 183 -10.08 11.90 -4.51
N TYR A 184 -10.27 10.80 -5.22
CA TYR A 184 -9.28 10.30 -6.16
C TYR A 184 -9.77 10.55 -7.58
N ASN A 185 -8.98 11.31 -8.35
CA ASN A 185 -9.26 11.55 -9.77
C ASN A 185 -8.54 10.47 -10.59
N TYR A 186 -9.35 9.68 -11.27
CA TYR A 186 -8.91 8.64 -12.19
C TYR A 186 -8.86 9.17 -13.60
N GLU A 187 -10.05 9.36 -14.16
CA GLU A 187 -10.31 9.96 -15.46
C GLU A 187 -11.68 10.64 -15.37
N VAL A 188 -11.70 11.96 -15.46
CA VAL A 188 -12.93 12.74 -15.38
C VAL A 188 -13.03 13.72 -16.55
N HIS A 189 -14.25 14.13 -16.84
CA HIS A 189 -14.49 15.19 -17.84
C HIS A 189 -13.71 16.46 -17.49
N THR A 190 -13.14 17.14 -18.47
CA THR A 190 -12.26 18.31 -18.30
C THR A 190 -12.86 19.46 -17.48
N LYS A 191 -14.17 19.68 -17.54
CA LYS A 191 -14.85 20.67 -16.69
C LYS A 191 -14.93 20.22 -15.23
N VAL A 192 -15.13 18.93 -14.98
CA VAL A 192 -15.09 18.36 -13.63
C VAL A 192 -13.70 18.49 -13.04
N GLU A 193 -12.66 18.21 -13.82
CA GLU A 193 -11.27 18.41 -13.38
C GLU A 193 -11.00 19.85 -12.93
N LYS A 194 -11.38 20.83 -13.75
CA LYS A 194 -11.25 22.27 -13.40
C LYS A 194 -12.02 22.63 -12.13
N LEU A 195 -13.21 22.07 -11.93
CA LEU A 195 -13.99 22.25 -10.70
C LEU A 195 -13.25 21.71 -9.48
N LEU A 196 -12.76 20.47 -9.59
CA LEU A 196 -12.03 19.82 -8.50
C LEU A 196 -10.74 20.56 -8.14
N ASP A 197 -10.01 21.06 -9.13
CA ASP A 197 -8.82 21.88 -8.94
C ASP A 197 -9.17 23.21 -8.23
N HIS A 198 -10.30 23.83 -8.58
CA HIS A 198 -10.79 25.02 -7.91
C HIS A 198 -11.00 24.78 -6.42
N TYR A 199 -11.76 23.76 -6.04
CA TYR A 199 -12.01 23.41 -4.64
C TYR A 199 -10.74 23.01 -3.89
N ALA A 200 -9.83 22.27 -4.53
CA ALA A 200 -8.58 21.84 -3.92
C ALA A 200 -7.68 23.04 -3.56
N ASN A 201 -7.70 24.09 -4.39
CA ASN A 201 -6.83 25.27 -4.22
C ASN A 201 -7.45 26.37 -3.36
N THR A 202 -8.78 26.45 -3.25
CA THR A 202 -9.47 27.59 -2.64
C THR A 202 -9.82 27.36 -1.17
N GLU A 203 -10.35 26.19 -0.80
CA GLU A 203 -10.99 26.03 0.51
C GLU A 203 -10.27 25.10 1.47
N GLY A 204 -9.29 24.32 1.02
CA GLY A 204 -8.55 23.39 1.87
C GLY A 204 -9.37 22.22 2.46
N THR A 205 -10.70 22.25 2.31
CA THR A 205 -11.62 21.20 2.75
C THR A 205 -11.58 20.02 1.78
N VAL A 206 -11.54 20.29 0.48
CA VAL A 206 -11.46 19.26 -0.56
C VAL A 206 -10.00 18.92 -0.85
N GLY A 207 -9.68 17.64 -0.83
CA GLY A 207 -8.37 17.13 -1.25
C GLY A 207 -8.52 16.20 -2.44
N VAL A 208 -7.93 16.59 -3.56
CA VAL A 208 -7.93 15.81 -4.81
C VAL A 208 -6.57 15.14 -5.00
N ARG A 209 -6.57 13.86 -5.34
CA ARG A 209 -5.36 13.11 -5.69
C ARG A 209 -5.56 12.44 -7.02
N HIS A 210 -4.69 12.73 -7.97
CA HIS A 210 -4.65 11.97 -9.20
C HIS A 210 -4.07 10.58 -8.92
N ILE A 211 -4.62 9.57 -9.57
CA ILE A 211 -4.15 8.19 -9.46
C ILE A 211 -4.38 7.47 -10.79
N THR A 212 -3.44 6.65 -11.18
CA THR A 212 -3.60 5.69 -12.28
C THR A 212 -3.51 4.28 -11.74
N LEU A 213 -4.25 3.33 -12.32
CA LEU A 213 -4.14 1.92 -11.93
C LEU A 213 -2.80 1.33 -12.37
N PRO A 214 -2.32 0.30 -11.69
CA PRO A 214 -1.18 -0.47 -12.17
C PRO A 214 -1.55 -1.21 -13.45
N GLY A 215 -0.56 -1.44 -14.33
CA GLY A 215 -0.76 -2.05 -15.64
C GLY A 215 -1.17 -1.08 -16.75
N ALA A 216 -1.60 0.13 -16.44
CA ALA A 216 -1.76 1.18 -17.45
C ALA A 216 -0.38 1.65 -17.91
N VAL A 217 0.06 1.19 -19.05
CA VAL A 217 1.33 1.64 -19.66
C VAL A 217 1.13 3.07 -20.11
N LEU A 218 1.76 4.01 -19.42
CA LEU A 218 1.94 5.38 -19.89
C LEU A 218 2.89 5.36 -21.11
N LEU A 219 2.35 5.01 -22.28
CA LEU A 219 3.06 5.07 -23.58
C LEU A 219 3.45 6.51 -24.00
N ARG A 220 3.36 7.51 -23.11
CA ARG A 220 3.57 8.91 -23.48
C ARG A 220 4.93 9.52 -23.12
N TYR A 221 5.79 8.85 -22.34
CA TYR A 221 7.10 9.40 -21.95
C TYR A 221 8.22 8.35 -21.92
N LEU A 222 8.52 7.77 -23.07
CA LEU A 222 9.80 7.10 -23.29
C LEU A 222 10.61 7.98 -24.25
N PRO A 223 11.58 8.81 -23.72
CA PRO A 223 12.96 8.56 -24.12
C PRO A 223 14.06 9.01 -23.12
N VAL A 224 13.87 9.04 -21.80
CA VAL A 224 14.92 9.57 -20.89
C VAL A 224 15.57 8.51 -19.96
N LEU A 225 15.08 7.28 -19.89
CA LEU A 225 15.55 6.29 -18.89
C LEU A 225 16.55 5.24 -19.42
N PHE A 226 17.07 5.36 -20.65
CA PHE A 226 18.01 4.35 -21.21
C PHE A 226 19.50 4.66 -21.02
N PHE A 227 19.90 5.61 -20.18
CA PHE A 227 21.32 6.03 -20.12
C PHE A 227 22.03 5.87 -18.76
N LEU A 228 21.52 5.10 -17.79
CA LEU A 228 22.17 4.97 -16.47
C LEU A 228 22.47 3.53 -16.01
N GLU A 229 22.59 2.58 -16.92
CA GLU A 229 22.87 1.17 -16.58
C GLU A 229 24.36 0.80 -16.53
N PHE A 230 25.28 1.74 -16.45
CA PHE A 230 26.72 1.44 -16.33
C PHE A 230 27.33 2.25 -15.20
N LEU A 231 27.45 1.69 -14.02
CA LEU A 231 28.49 1.89 -13.01
C LEU A 231 27.98 1.55 -11.59
N LEU A 232 28.74 0.69 -10.91
CA LEU A 232 28.73 0.39 -9.47
C LEU A 232 28.07 -0.93 -9.04
N THR A 233 28.78 -2.00 -9.30
CA THR A 233 28.67 -3.25 -8.54
C THR A 233 29.43 -3.14 -7.22
N ARG A 234 28.72 -3.23 -6.08
CA ARG A 234 29.30 -3.64 -4.79
C ARG A 234 28.52 -4.83 -4.24
N PRO A 235 29.20 -5.83 -3.62
CA PRO A 235 28.55 -7.05 -3.17
C PRO A 235 27.63 -6.79 -1.97
N SER A 236 26.44 -7.34 -2.03
CA SER A 236 25.43 -7.33 -0.99
C SER A 236 25.88 -8.06 0.27
N ALA A 237 25.62 -7.47 1.45
CA ALA A 237 25.80 -8.10 2.75
C ALA A 237 25.02 -9.42 2.83
N GLN A 238 25.71 -10.49 3.19
CA GLN A 238 25.12 -11.83 3.33
C GLN A 238 24.09 -11.85 4.46
N CYS A 239 22.88 -12.28 4.14
CA CYS A 239 21.86 -12.63 5.12
C CYS A 239 22.34 -13.79 5.99
N LYS A 240 22.64 -13.54 7.28
CA LYS A 240 22.98 -14.61 8.22
C LYS A 240 21.68 -15.25 8.72
N ARG A 241 21.48 -16.53 8.40
CA ARG A 241 20.45 -17.36 9.03
C ARG A 241 20.70 -17.39 10.55
N THR A 242 19.86 -16.77 11.33
CA THR A 242 19.75 -17.03 12.77
C THR A 242 18.89 -18.28 12.93
N SER A 243 19.50 -19.45 12.82
CA SER A 243 18.88 -20.70 13.24
C SER A 243 18.90 -20.76 14.77
N ALA A 244 17.83 -20.31 15.41
CA ALA A 244 17.56 -20.68 16.77
C ALA A 244 17.16 -22.17 16.80
N PRO A 245 17.78 -23.03 17.62
CA PRO A 245 17.38 -24.41 17.69
C PRO A 245 16.00 -24.53 18.34
N LEU A 246 15.06 -25.12 17.64
CA LEU A 246 13.81 -25.63 18.20
C LEU A 246 14.15 -26.78 19.15
N HIS A 247 14.22 -26.52 20.44
CA HIS A 247 14.18 -27.55 21.45
C HIS A 247 12.78 -28.17 21.48
N SER A 248 12.63 -29.27 20.78
CA SER A 248 11.53 -30.20 20.97
C SER A 248 11.75 -30.96 22.30
N LYS A 249 11.16 -30.49 23.38
CA LYS A 249 10.89 -31.31 24.55
C LYS A 249 9.56 -32.01 24.33
N VAL A 250 9.64 -33.28 23.91
CA VAL A 250 8.55 -34.25 24.07
C VAL A 250 8.67 -34.79 25.49
N PRO A 251 7.65 -34.73 26.35
CA PRO A 251 7.62 -35.52 27.57
C PRO A 251 7.24 -36.98 27.22
N ASN A 252 8.13 -37.90 27.47
CA ASN A 252 7.78 -39.32 27.71
C ASN A 252 7.18 -39.37 29.11
N GLU A 253 5.99 -39.90 29.19
CA GLU A 253 5.36 -40.66 30.28
C GLU A 253 3.98 -41.04 29.74
N ILE A 254 3.48 -42.25 29.71
CA ILE A 254 3.31 -43.21 30.83
C ILE A 254 3.11 -44.60 30.25
N ALA A 255 3.60 -45.53 31.02
CA ALA A 255 3.40 -46.97 31.04
C ALA A 255 1.97 -47.48 30.84
#